data_e4c19b66dfb13c0d259289c582e7f97d
#
_entry.id   e4c19b66dfb13c0d259289c582e7f97d
#
_cell.length_a   1.000
_cell.length_b   1.000
_cell.length_c   1.000
_cell.angle_alpha   90.00
_cell.angle_beta   90.00
_cell.angle_gamma   90.00
#
_symmetry.space_group_name_H-M   'P 1'
#
loop_
_entity.id
_entity.type
_entity.pdbx_description
1 polymer ?
#
loop_
_entity_poly.entity_id
_entity_poly.type
_entity_poly.pdbx_seq_one_letter_code
_entity_poly.pdbx_strand_id
1 'polypeptide(L)'
;MKPGFIEPMLLLRADTLPDDPTQWEYQLKLDGYRAVAFKQTGKVHLRSRNDNDFASRYPAVLEGLSKLPNETVIDGELVAFDEEGRPSFNAMQNAGPGTQIIYYVFDVMVLRGRNVMAETLDERRELLERHVVPVLSEPVRYAGQLKANLRDLIASVKAQALEGLVAKRRTSRYEPGLRSGAWRKMRINRGQEFVIGGYTIGTRSFDALVLGYYEGGRLMYVARTRNGFTPAIRQRLFKKLHPLEIRDCPFVNLPELRSGRWGQGLTKAKMAECRWVQPVLVAQVEFLEWTADDHLRHTKFVGLREDKAARDVTRDVDEQRAGRAG
;
A
#
# COMPACT_ATOMS: atom_id res chain seq x y z
N MET A 1 11.93 -15.13 -22.92
CA MET A 1 10.97 -15.52 -21.84
C MET A 1 9.59 -15.15 -22.35
N LYS A 2 8.58 -16.02 -22.27
CA LYS A 2 7.20 -15.60 -22.58
C LYS A 2 6.77 -14.60 -21.54
N PRO A 3 6.27 -13.42 -21.90
CA PRO A 3 5.82 -12.45 -20.93
C PRO A 3 4.59 -12.98 -20.21
N GLY A 4 4.54 -12.74 -18.92
CA GLY A 4 3.45 -13.11 -18.05
C GLY A 4 3.52 -12.25 -16.80
N PHE A 5 2.68 -12.55 -15.82
CA PHE A 5 2.79 -11.91 -14.52
C PHE A 5 4.15 -12.22 -13.88
N ILE A 6 4.80 -11.17 -13.40
CA ILE A 6 6.03 -11.22 -12.60
C ILE A 6 5.70 -10.56 -11.26
N GLU A 7 5.96 -11.26 -10.17
CA GLU A 7 5.72 -10.74 -8.84
C GLU A 7 6.54 -9.46 -8.61
N PRO A 8 5.92 -8.34 -8.17
CA PRO A 8 6.64 -7.09 -7.97
C PRO A 8 7.72 -7.18 -6.89
N MET A 9 8.88 -6.57 -7.14
CA MET A 9 9.91 -6.35 -6.13
C MET A 9 9.36 -5.51 -4.98
N LEU A 10 9.73 -5.85 -3.72
CA LEU A 10 9.16 -5.28 -2.52
C LEU A 10 10.05 -4.19 -1.91
N LEU A 11 9.40 -3.17 -1.35
CA LEU A 11 10.05 -2.09 -0.63
C LEU A 11 10.34 -2.50 0.83
N LEU A 12 11.58 -2.36 1.27
CA LEU A 12 11.93 -2.40 2.68
C LEU A 12 11.54 -1.06 3.33
N ARG A 13 10.90 -1.11 4.50
CA ARG A 13 10.67 0.10 5.28
C ARG A 13 11.99 0.60 5.88
N ALA A 14 12.13 1.93 5.92
CA ALA A 14 13.22 2.61 6.61
C ALA A 14 12.67 3.88 7.27
N ASP A 15 13.17 4.23 8.46
CA ASP A 15 12.81 5.46 9.16
C ASP A 15 13.59 6.65 8.61
N THR A 16 14.76 6.37 8.04
CA THR A 16 15.58 7.33 7.28
C THR A 16 16.00 6.71 5.95
N LEU A 17 16.04 7.50 4.89
CA LEU A 17 16.57 7.07 3.61
C LEU A 17 18.07 7.37 3.51
N PRO A 18 18.83 6.57 2.74
CA PRO A 18 20.23 6.89 2.43
C PRO A 18 20.33 8.26 1.76
N ASP A 19 21.22 9.11 2.21
CA ASP A 19 21.48 10.45 1.66
C ASP A 19 22.74 10.43 0.80
N ASP A 20 22.69 9.68 -0.29
CA ASP A 20 23.76 9.59 -1.29
C ASP A 20 23.13 9.51 -2.69
N PRO A 21 22.94 10.64 -3.37
CA PRO A 21 22.31 10.70 -4.69
C PRO A 21 23.16 10.04 -5.80
N THR A 22 24.43 9.74 -5.54
CA THR A 22 25.28 9.00 -6.50
C THR A 22 24.94 7.51 -6.53
N GLN A 23 24.52 6.94 -5.41
CA GLN A 23 24.14 5.55 -5.28
C GLN A 23 22.62 5.30 -5.25
N TRP A 24 21.84 6.32 -4.90
CA TRP A 24 20.40 6.21 -4.73
C TRP A 24 19.65 7.24 -5.54
N GLU A 25 18.52 6.86 -6.07
CA GLU A 25 17.54 7.76 -6.61
C GLU A 25 16.31 7.84 -5.72
N TYR A 26 15.60 8.96 -5.80
CA TYR A 26 14.41 9.20 -5.02
C TYR A 26 13.19 9.37 -5.92
N GLN A 27 12.08 8.79 -5.49
CA GLN A 27 10.76 8.90 -6.14
C GLN A 27 9.71 9.22 -5.09
N LEU A 28 8.57 9.79 -5.50
CA LEU A 28 7.41 9.90 -4.62
C LEU A 28 6.91 8.49 -4.28
N LYS A 29 6.57 8.29 -3.01
CA LYS A 29 5.78 7.14 -2.63
C LYS A 29 4.32 7.42 -2.96
N LEU A 30 3.87 6.86 -4.07
CA LEU A 30 2.51 6.97 -4.55
C LEU A 30 1.58 6.11 -3.68
N ASP A 31 0.42 6.67 -3.31
CA ASP A 31 -0.61 5.99 -2.51
C ASP A 31 -1.69 5.42 -3.43
N GLY A 32 -1.52 4.18 -3.86
CA GLY A 32 -2.37 3.55 -4.86
C GLY A 32 -2.39 2.03 -4.82
N TYR A 33 -2.70 1.41 -5.96
CA TYR A 33 -2.57 -0.03 -6.19
C TYR A 33 -1.37 -0.35 -7.07
N ARG A 34 -0.43 -1.14 -6.55
CA ARG A 34 0.64 -1.70 -7.36
C ARG A 34 0.06 -2.57 -8.46
N ALA A 35 0.48 -2.30 -9.69
CA ALA A 35 0.04 -3.07 -10.85
C ALA A 35 1.19 -3.39 -11.80
N VAL A 36 1.19 -4.61 -12.31
CA VAL A 36 2.07 -5.08 -13.38
C VAL A 36 1.27 -5.11 -14.67
N ALA A 37 1.75 -4.40 -15.67
CA ALA A 37 1.18 -4.47 -17.01
C ALA A 37 2.10 -5.25 -17.95
N PHE A 38 1.54 -6.08 -18.81
CA PHE A 38 2.30 -6.77 -19.84
C PHE A 38 1.51 -6.93 -21.13
N LYS A 39 2.23 -6.89 -22.24
CA LYS A 39 1.65 -7.15 -23.56
C LYS A 39 2.17 -8.45 -24.13
N GLN A 40 1.26 -9.34 -24.46
CA GLN A 40 1.54 -10.64 -25.04
C GLN A 40 0.63 -10.89 -26.25
N THR A 41 1.19 -11.34 -27.36
CA THR A 41 0.42 -11.63 -28.60
C THR A 41 -0.55 -10.50 -29.00
N GLY A 42 -0.12 -9.25 -28.86
CA GLY A 42 -0.93 -8.06 -29.17
C GLY A 42 -1.91 -7.61 -28.09
N LYS A 43 -2.17 -8.44 -27.07
CA LYS A 43 -3.11 -8.13 -25.98
C LYS A 43 -2.40 -7.57 -24.76
N VAL A 44 -2.92 -6.48 -24.20
CA VAL A 44 -2.47 -5.87 -22.94
C VAL A 44 -3.19 -6.52 -21.77
N HIS A 45 -2.45 -6.86 -20.74
CA HIS A 45 -2.92 -7.35 -19.45
C HIS A 45 -2.49 -6.40 -18.35
N LEU A 46 -3.33 -6.22 -17.35
CA LEU A 46 -3.05 -5.42 -16.16
C LEU A 46 -3.40 -6.25 -14.93
N ARG A 47 -2.43 -6.48 -14.06
CA ARG A 47 -2.56 -7.36 -12.89
C ARG A 47 -2.19 -6.63 -11.62
N SER A 48 -2.93 -6.87 -10.54
CA SER A 48 -2.55 -6.39 -9.21
C SER A 48 -1.27 -7.08 -8.72
N ARG A 49 -0.72 -6.59 -7.62
CA ARG A 49 0.40 -7.24 -6.92
C ARG A 49 0.17 -8.73 -6.64
N ASN A 50 -1.06 -9.14 -6.37
CA ASN A 50 -1.44 -10.53 -6.07
C ASN A 50 -2.03 -11.25 -7.29
N ASP A 51 -1.67 -10.84 -8.51
CA ASP A 51 -2.10 -11.42 -9.79
C ASP A 51 -3.63 -11.37 -10.03
N ASN A 52 -4.38 -10.50 -9.35
CA ASN A 52 -5.79 -10.29 -9.65
C ASN A 52 -5.94 -9.48 -10.95
N ASP A 53 -6.95 -9.82 -11.75
CA ASP A 53 -7.22 -9.11 -13.00
C ASP A 53 -7.78 -7.71 -12.74
N PHE A 54 -7.08 -6.69 -13.23
CA PHE A 54 -7.46 -5.29 -13.21
C PHE A 54 -7.94 -4.76 -14.56
N ALA A 55 -7.89 -5.57 -15.62
CA ALA A 55 -8.19 -5.14 -16.98
C ALA A 55 -9.61 -4.59 -17.12
N SER A 56 -10.61 -5.29 -16.57
CA SER A 56 -12.02 -4.86 -16.62
C SER A 56 -12.30 -3.62 -15.77
N ARG A 57 -11.49 -3.38 -14.74
CA ARG A 57 -11.66 -2.25 -13.82
C ARG A 57 -11.06 -0.95 -14.35
N TYR A 58 -10.02 -1.03 -15.19
CA TYR A 58 -9.27 0.13 -15.69
C TYR A 58 -9.09 0.12 -17.21
N PRO A 59 -10.17 0.12 -18.00
CA PRO A 59 -10.09 -0.01 -19.46
C PRO A 59 -9.31 1.14 -20.13
N ALA A 60 -9.43 2.38 -19.61
CA ALA A 60 -8.68 3.52 -20.13
C ALA A 60 -7.15 3.35 -19.99
N VAL A 61 -6.68 2.69 -18.91
CA VAL A 61 -5.26 2.36 -18.74
C VAL A 61 -4.79 1.38 -19.79
N LEU A 62 -5.61 0.36 -20.11
CA LEU A 62 -5.30 -0.58 -21.19
C LEU A 62 -5.18 0.11 -22.55
N GLU A 63 -6.04 1.06 -22.82
CA GLU A 63 -5.97 1.88 -24.05
C GLU A 63 -4.67 2.70 -24.08
N GLY A 64 -4.31 3.37 -22.96
CA GLY A 64 -3.05 4.09 -22.82
C GLY A 64 -1.80 3.23 -23.02
N LEU A 65 -1.91 1.92 -22.77
CA LEU A 65 -0.86 0.91 -22.96
C LEU A 65 -0.95 0.19 -24.34
N SER A 66 -1.92 0.51 -25.19
CA SER A 66 -2.17 -0.22 -26.44
C SER A 66 -0.96 -0.27 -27.37
N LYS A 67 -0.10 0.77 -27.35
CA LYS A 67 1.13 0.86 -28.16
C LYS A 67 2.36 0.31 -27.45
N LEU A 68 2.23 -0.26 -26.24
CA LEU A 68 3.33 -0.93 -25.57
C LEU A 68 3.92 -2.00 -26.52
N PRO A 69 5.25 -2.12 -26.63
CA PRO A 69 5.85 -3.15 -27.47
C PRO A 69 5.40 -4.57 -27.02
N ASN A 70 5.19 -5.46 -27.99
CA ASN A 70 4.90 -6.86 -27.66
C ASN A 70 6.01 -7.48 -26.80
N GLU A 71 5.66 -8.49 -26.02
CA GLU A 71 6.59 -9.21 -25.15
C GLU A 71 7.29 -8.27 -24.15
N THR A 72 6.56 -7.28 -23.63
CA THR A 72 7.07 -6.30 -22.64
C THR A 72 6.28 -6.39 -21.35
N VAL A 73 6.98 -6.34 -20.20
CA VAL A 73 6.43 -6.34 -18.84
C VAL A 73 6.95 -5.12 -18.10
N ILE A 74 6.05 -4.32 -17.56
CA ILE A 74 6.34 -3.07 -16.84
C ILE A 74 5.68 -3.09 -15.46
N ASP A 75 6.27 -2.33 -14.55
CA ASP A 75 5.86 -2.20 -13.17
C ASP A 75 5.43 -0.77 -12.87
N GLY A 76 4.35 -0.59 -12.13
CA GLY A 76 3.81 0.73 -11.86
C GLY A 76 2.82 0.75 -10.70
N GLU A 77 2.22 1.93 -10.49
CA GLU A 77 1.19 2.18 -9.48
C GLU A 77 -0.02 2.85 -10.11
N LEU A 78 -1.22 2.31 -9.87
CA LEU A 78 -2.49 2.96 -10.19
C LEU A 78 -2.85 3.94 -9.09
N VAL A 79 -3.11 5.19 -9.44
CA VAL A 79 -3.30 6.28 -8.50
C VAL A 79 -4.55 7.08 -8.84
N ALA A 80 -5.37 7.39 -7.84
CA ALA A 80 -6.39 8.43 -7.90
C ALA A 80 -5.94 9.65 -7.11
N PHE A 81 -6.56 10.79 -7.37
CA PHE A 81 -6.24 12.06 -6.72
C PHE A 81 -7.43 12.57 -5.91
N ASP A 82 -7.14 13.22 -4.79
CA ASP A 82 -8.14 13.96 -4.01
C ASP A 82 -8.47 15.31 -4.68
N GLU A 83 -9.36 16.08 -4.03
CA GLU A 83 -9.80 17.39 -4.53
C GLU A 83 -8.65 18.42 -4.59
N GLU A 84 -7.59 18.20 -3.80
CA GLU A 84 -6.39 19.03 -3.80
C GLU A 84 -5.31 18.54 -4.79
N GLY A 85 -5.61 17.51 -5.58
CA GLY A 85 -4.70 16.95 -6.59
C GLY A 85 -3.57 16.09 -6.00
N ARG A 86 -3.72 15.56 -4.78
CA ARG A 86 -2.74 14.68 -4.13
C ARG A 86 -3.09 13.22 -4.37
N PRO A 87 -2.09 12.34 -4.59
CA PRO A 87 -2.30 10.90 -4.59
C PRO A 87 -3.03 10.44 -3.34
N SER A 88 -4.17 9.75 -3.50
CA SER A 88 -5.04 9.37 -2.39
C SER A 88 -5.63 7.99 -2.57
N PHE A 89 -5.28 7.08 -1.64
CA PHE A 89 -5.88 5.75 -1.61
C PHE A 89 -7.38 5.80 -1.29
N ASN A 90 -7.83 6.79 -0.53
CA ASN A 90 -9.25 7.01 -0.28
C ASN A 90 -10.01 7.36 -1.57
N ALA A 91 -9.45 8.26 -2.40
CA ALA A 91 -10.01 8.58 -3.70
C ALA A 91 -10.05 7.33 -4.61
N MET A 92 -9.00 6.49 -4.57
CA MET A 92 -8.94 5.22 -5.30
C MET A 92 -10.04 4.24 -4.86
N GLN A 93 -10.29 4.12 -3.56
CA GLN A 93 -11.30 3.23 -2.98
C GLN A 93 -12.73 3.69 -3.28
N ASN A 94 -12.94 4.98 -3.38
CA ASN A 94 -14.25 5.60 -3.62
C ASN A 94 -14.41 6.08 -5.07
N ALA A 95 -13.53 5.62 -5.97
CA ALA A 95 -13.58 5.96 -7.38
C ALA A 95 -14.97 5.65 -7.97
N GLY A 96 -15.61 6.67 -8.50
CA GLY A 96 -16.89 6.62 -9.20
C GLY A 96 -16.74 7.03 -10.67
N PRO A 97 -17.85 7.11 -11.42
CA PRO A 97 -17.82 7.64 -12.77
C PRO A 97 -17.17 9.04 -12.79
N GLY A 98 -16.14 9.20 -13.63
CA GLY A 98 -15.39 10.47 -13.75
C GLY A 98 -14.16 10.58 -12.86
N THR A 99 -13.91 9.66 -11.94
CA THR A 99 -12.64 9.64 -11.18
C THR A 99 -11.48 9.34 -12.12
N GLN A 100 -10.54 10.29 -12.23
CA GLN A 100 -9.33 10.08 -13.02
C GLN A 100 -8.38 9.12 -12.31
N ILE A 101 -8.10 7.98 -12.94
CA ILE A 101 -7.10 7.01 -12.51
C ILE A 101 -5.91 7.10 -13.45
N ILE A 102 -4.72 7.34 -12.90
CA ILE A 102 -3.47 7.41 -13.65
C ILE A 102 -2.61 6.20 -13.30
N TYR A 103 -2.03 5.54 -14.29
CA TYR A 103 -1.05 4.49 -14.09
C TYR A 103 0.36 5.06 -14.25
N TYR A 104 1.09 5.15 -13.14
CA TYR A 104 2.47 5.61 -13.12
C TYR A 104 3.43 4.44 -13.27
N VAL A 105 4.10 4.37 -14.41
CA VAL A 105 5.12 3.36 -14.72
C VAL A 105 6.48 3.82 -14.20
N PHE A 106 7.22 2.94 -13.53
CA PHE A 106 8.53 3.28 -12.95
C PHE A 106 9.62 2.22 -13.13
N ASP A 107 9.33 1.05 -13.71
CA ASP A 107 10.34 0.04 -14.04
C ASP A 107 9.90 -0.84 -15.21
N VAL A 108 10.87 -1.51 -15.85
CA VAL A 108 10.66 -2.49 -16.89
C VAL A 108 11.40 -3.78 -16.53
N MET A 109 10.70 -4.90 -16.62
CA MET A 109 11.21 -6.24 -16.26
C MET A 109 11.56 -7.07 -17.47
N VAL A 110 10.75 -6.95 -18.52
CA VAL A 110 10.96 -7.60 -19.83
C VAL A 110 10.71 -6.57 -20.92
N LEU A 111 11.61 -6.46 -21.88
CA LEU A 111 11.47 -5.57 -23.02
C LEU A 111 11.61 -6.37 -24.33
N ARG A 112 10.53 -6.45 -25.14
CA ARG A 112 10.48 -7.18 -26.42
C ARG A 112 11.02 -8.61 -26.30
N GLY A 113 10.60 -9.34 -25.26
CA GLY A 113 11.01 -10.71 -24.98
C GLY A 113 12.37 -10.86 -24.28
N ARG A 114 13.16 -9.79 -24.18
CA ARG A 114 14.43 -9.78 -23.43
C ARG A 114 14.15 -9.56 -21.96
N ASN A 115 14.58 -10.48 -21.10
CA ASN A 115 14.60 -10.28 -19.65
C ASN A 115 15.70 -9.26 -19.29
N VAL A 116 15.31 -8.14 -18.69
CA VAL A 116 16.23 -7.06 -18.29
C VAL A 116 16.34 -6.91 -16.76
N MET A 117 15.78 -7.84 -15.99
CA MET A 117 15.80 -7.78 -14.53
C MET A 117 17.21 -7.90 -13.92
N ALA A 118 18.14 -8.50 -14.63
CA ALA A 118 19.55 -8.61 -14.23
C ALA A 118 20.35 -7.31 -14.44
N GLU A 119 19.85 -6.41 -15.28
CA GLU A 119 20.44 -5.09 -15.50
C GLU A 119 20.30 -4.22 -14.24
N THR A 120 21.14 -3.20 -14.11
CA THR A 120 21.03 -2.20 -13.05
C THR A 120 19.75 -1.37 -13.20
N LEU A 121 19.29 -0.72 -12.13
CA LEU A 121 18.13 0.17 -12.19
C LEU A 121 18.32 1.30 -13.19
N ASP A 122 19.53 1.88 -13.27
CA ASP A 122 19.84 2.96 -14.22
C ASP A 122 19.73 2.47 -15.68
N GLU A 123 20.24 1.27 -16.01
CA GLU A 123 20.10 0.66 -17.33
C GLU A 123 18.63 0.35 -17.66
N ARG A 124 17.86 -0.22 -16.72
CA ARG A 124 16.44 -0.48 -16.94
C ARG A 124 15.64 0.80 -17.13
N ARG A 125 16.02 1.89 -16.43
CA ARG A 125 15.42 3.20 -16.63
C ARG A 125 15.68 3.75 -18.02
N GLU A 126 16.92 3.71 -18.50
CA GLU A 126 17.24 4.13 -19.87
C GLU A 126 16.42 3.34 -20.90
N LEU A 127 16.28 2.04 -20.71
CA LEU A 127 15.44 1.19 -21.58
C LEU A 127 13.96 1.61 -21.53
N LEU A 128 13.45 1.88 -20.33
CA LEU A 128 12.08 2.33 -20.12
C LEU A 128 11.84 3.69 -20.82
N GLU A 129 12.72 4.68 -20.57
CA GLU A 129 12.63 6.03 -21.14
C GLU A 129 12.76 6.02 -22.66
N ARG A 130 13.62 5.19 -23.22
CA ARG A 130 13.88 5.13 -24.66
C ARG A 130 12.80 4.36 -25.43
N HIS A 131 12.26 3.29 -24.87
CA HIS A 131 11.44 2.33 -25.63
C HIS A 131 9.99 2.22 -25.18
N VAL A 132 9.67 2.62 -23.95
CA VAL A 132 8.31 2.50 -23.38
C VAL A 132 7.66 3.88 -23.25
N VAL A 133 8.31 4.82 -22.60
CA VAL A 133 7.74 6.15 -22.35
C VAL A 133 7.22 6.84 -23.60
N PRO A 134 7.91 6.83 -24.76
CA PRO A 134 7.43 7.53 -25.98
C PRO A 134 6.16 6.96 -26.59
N VAL A 135 5.76 5.76 -26.22
CA VAL A 135 4.56 5.08 -26.76
C VAL A 135 3.39 5.04 -25.77
N LEU A 136 3.59 5.56 -24.56
CA LEU A 136 2.52 5.72 -23.57
C LEU A 136 1.59 6.85 -23.96
N SER A 137 0.31 6.70 -23.67
CA SER A 137 -0.67 7.77 -23.79
C SER A 137 -1.53 7.86 -22.52
N GLU A 138 -2.18 9.02 -22.30
CA GLU A 138 -3.05 9.20 -21.14
C GLU A 138 -4.10 8.07 -21.05
N PRO A 139 -4.37 7.56 -19.85
CA PRO A 139 -3.91 8.02 -18.53
C PRO A 139 -2.66 7.26 -18.00
N VAL A 140 -1.70 6.92 -18.85
CA VAL A 140 -0.46 6.26 -18.44
C VAL A 140 0.69 7.25 -18.47
N ARG A 141 1.41 7.38 -17.37
CA ARG A 141 2.53 8.34 -17.21
C ARG A 141 3.77 7.66 -16.67
N TYR A 142 4.91 8.25 -16.93
CA TYR A 142 6.18 7.84 -16.32
C TYR A 142 6.38 8.50 -14.97
N ALA A 143 6.73 7.71 -13.96
CA ALA A 143 7.15 8.18 -12.64
C ALA A 143 8.68 8.27 -12.60
N GLY A 144 9.23 9.40 -13.02
CA GLY A 144 10.66 9.68 -13.03
C GLY A 144 11.26 9.91 -11.63
N GLN A 145 12.58 10.02 -11.59
CA GLN A 145 13.31 10.38 -10.36
C GLN A 145 13.10 11.86 -10.00
N LEU A 146 13.09 12.15 -8.71
CA LEU A 146 13.12 13.50 -8.17
C LEU A 146 14.56 14.04 -8.15
N LYS A 147 14.77 15.24 -8.73
CA LYS A 147 16.09 15.88 -8.83
C LYS A 147 16.24 16.96 -7.76
N ALA A 148 16.36 16.56 -6.50
CA ALA A 148 16.65 17.45 -5.38
C ALA A 148 17.38 16.65 -4.28
N ASN A 149 18.02 17.34 -3.33
CA ASN A 149 18.61 16.67 -2.18
C ASN A 149 17.52 16.09 -1.25
N LEU A 150 17.88 15.07 -0.50
CA LEU A 150 16.91 14.31 0.32
C LEU A 150 16.20 15.20 1.36
N ARG A 151 16.91 16.16 1.97
CA ARG A 151 16.33 17.06 2.97
C ARG A 151 15.20 17.91 2.39
N ASP A 152 15.40 18.49 1.22
CA ASP A 152 14.40 19.32 0.55
C ASP A 152 13.22 18.48 0.05
N LEU A 153 13.48 17.26 -0.43
CA LEU A 153 12.43 16.31 -0.78
C LEU A 153 11.54 15.96 0.41
N ILE A 154 12.13 15.67 1.58
CA ILE A 154 11.39 15.41 2.82
C ILE A 154 10.55 16.62 3.23
N ALA A 155 11.14 17.84 3.18
CA ALA A 155 10.43 19.07 3.51
C ALA A 155 9.23 19.30 2.57
N SER A 156 9.44 19.12 1.25
CA SER A 156 8.40 19.27 0.24
C SER A 156 7.25 18.26 0.40
N VAL A 157 7.58 16.99 0.64
CA VAL A 157 6.59 15.92 0.87
C VAL A 157 5.77 16.20 2.13
N LYS A 158 6.39 16.70 3.20
CA LYS A 158 5.67 17.16 4.42
C LYS A 158 4.73 18.32 4.14
N ALA A 159 5.23 19.35 3.46
CA ALA A 159 4.46 20.56 3.17
C ALA A 159 3.23 20.28 2.30
N GLN A 160 3.35 19.33 1.36
CA GLN A 160 2.27 18.92 0.46
C GLN A 160 1.40 17.78 1.01
N ALA A 161 1.63 17.34 2.25
CA ALA A 161 0.91 16.23 2.88
C ALA A 161 0.92 14.92 2.06
N LEU A 162 1.99 14.66 1.30
CA LEU A 162 2.16 13.44 0.51
C LEU A 162 2.59 12.25 1.40
N GLU A 163 2.39 11.02 0.93
CA GLU A 163 2.60 9.81 1.73
C GLU A 163 4.05 9.63 2.20
N GLY A 164 5.03 9.88 1.32
CA GLY A 164 6.43 9.69 1.63
C GLY A 164 7.33 9.63 0.40
N LEU A 165 8.49 9.03 0.58
CA LEU A 165 9.52 8.84 -0.45
C LEU A 165 9.91 7.37 -0.58
N VAL A 166 10.37 7.02 -1.78
CA VAL A 166 11.05 5.76 -2.09
C VAL A 166 12.47 6.08 -2.53
N ALA A 167 13.45 5.40 -1.93
CA ALA A 167 14.84 5.38 -2.38
C ALA A 167 15.12 4.04 -3.06
N LYS A 168 15.67 4.07 -4.27
CA LYS A 168 16.07 2.89 -5.04
C LYS A 168 17.57 2.95 -5.31
N ARG A 169 18.29 1.84 -5.03
CA ARG A 169 19.73 1.76 -5.33
C ARG A 169 19.93 1.69 -6.83
N ARG A 170 20.72 2.60 -7.40
CA ARG A 170 20.97 2.73 -8.85
C ARG A 170 21.54 1.48 -9.50
N THR A 171 22.40 0.77 -8.78
CA THR A 171 23.03 -0.48 -9.24
C THR A 171 22.20 -1.73 -8.96
N SER A 172 20.97 -1.59 -8.44
CA SER A 172 20.16 -2.75 -8.06
C SER A 172 19.58 -3.47 -9.26
N ARG A 173 19.56 -4.80 -9.19
CA ARG A 173 18.77 -5.66 -10.04
C ARG A 173 17.29 -5.57 -9.64
N TYR A 174 16.40 -6.00 -10.52
CA TYR A 174 15.02 -6.24 -10.16
C TYR A 174 14.88 -7.64 -9.58
N GLU A 175 14.46 -7.75 -8.34
CA GLU A 175 14.39 -9.01 -7.57
C GLU A 175 12.90 -9.35 -7.28
N PRO A 176 12.24 -10.14 -8.17
CA PRO A 176 10.82 -10.45 -8.05
C PRO A 176 10.47 -11.03 -6.69
N GLY A 177 9.41 -10.53 -6.06
CA GLY A 177 8.90 -11.00 -4.76
C GLY A 177 9.80 -10.71 -3.56
N LEU A 178 11.04 -10.25 -3.75
CA LEU A 178 12.01 -10.09 -2.66
C LEU A 178 11.98 -8.69 -2.05
N ARG A 179 12.34 -8.63 -0.77
CA ARG A 179 12.53 -7.42 0.03
C ARG A 179 13.99 -7.29 0.45
N SER A 180 14.88 -7.16 -0.52
CA SER A 180 16.34 -7.17 -0.32
C SER A 180 16.89 -5.90 0.33
N GLY A 181 16.09 -4.82 0.42
CA GLY A 181 16.53 -3.51 0.90
C GLY A 181 17.20 -2.65 -0.17
N ALA A 182 17.33 -3.13 -1.41
CA ALA A 182 17.78 -2.32 -2.54
C ALA A 182 16.76 -1.24 -2.92
N TRP A 183 15.48 -1.45 -2.57
CA TRP A 183 14.42 -0.46 -2.63
C TRP A 183 13.89 -0.20 -1.23
N ARG A 184 13.89 1.05 -0.78
CA ARG A 184 13.47 1.47 0.55
C ARG A 184 12.35 2.47 0.48
N LYS A 185 11.38 2.39 1.41
CA LYS A 185 10.32 3.38 1.56
C LYS A 185 10.42 4.07 2.91
N MET A 186 10.24 5.38 2.92
CA MET A 186 10.04 6.18 4.11
C MET A 186 8.66 6.82 4.03
N ARG A 187 7.81 6.54 5.03
CA ARG A 187 6.52 7.22 5.18
C ARG A 187 6.71 8.47 6.03
N ILE A 188 6.16 9.58 5.55
CA ILE A 188 6.20 10.86 6.25
C ILE A 188 4.86 11.11 6.94
N ASN A 189 3.75 10.78 6.26
CA ASN A 189 2.42 10.78 6.87
C ASN A 189 2.17 9.44 7.58
N ARG A 190 1.61 9.52 8.79
CA ARG A 190 1.38 8.36 9.66
C ARG A 190 0.14 7.59 9.23
N GLY A 191 0.31 6.71 8.28
CA GLY A 191 -0.70 5.73 7.86
C GLY A 191 -0.07 4.35 7.78
N GLN A 192 -0.77 3.32 8.26
CA GLN A 192 -0.32 1.92 8.22
C GLN A 192 -1.48 1.00 7.90
N GLU A 193 -1.16 -0.16 7.33
CA GLU A 193 -2.11 -1.23 7.14
C GLU A 193 -2.31 -2.00 8.46
N PHE A 194 -3.58 -2.35 8.75
CA PHE A 194 -3.96 -3.21 9.88
C PHE A 194 -4.95 -4.28 9.45
N VAL A 195 -4.90 -5.41 10.11
CA VAL A 195 -5.85 -6.50 9.91
C VAL A 195 -7.13 -6.20 10.68
N ILE A 196 -8.28 -6.42 10.06
CA ILE A 196 -9.58 -6.35 10.72
C ILE A 196 -9.85 -7.71 11.36
N GLY A 197 -9.88 -7.78 12.68
CA GLY A 197 -10.20 -9.02 13.43
C GLY A 197 -11.59 -8.98 14.08
N GLY A 198 -12.31 -7.87 13.94
CA GLY A 198 -13.66 -7.73 14.47
C GLY A 198 -14.27 -6.35 14.25
N TYR A 199 -15.47 -6.17 14.78
CA TYR A 199 -16.17 -4.90 14.83
C TYR A 199 -17.06 -4.81 16.06
N THR A 200 -17.37 -3.60 16.52
CA THR A 200 -18.39 -3.38 17.56
C THR A 200 -19.77 -3.17 16.91
N ILE A 201 -20.81 -3.64 17.58
CA ILE A 201 -22.18 -3.57 17.07
C ILE A 201 -22.66 -2.13 17.05
N GLY A 202 -23.25 -1.71 15.94
CA GLY A 202 -23.95 -0.44 15.79
C GLY A 202 -25.45 -0.66 15.52
N THR A 203 -26.22 0.41 15.45
CA THR A 203 -27.70 0.33 15.27
C THR A 203 -28.14 -0.23 13.91
N ARG A 204 -27.42 0.04 12.84
CA ARG A 204 -27.75 -0.40 11.46
C ARG A 204 -26.66 -1.21 10.77
N SER A 205 -25.46 -1.20 11.34
CA SER A 205 -24.28 -1.91 10.84
C SER A 205 -23.29 -2.06 12.00
N PHE A 206 -22.00 -1.79 11.80
CA PHE A 206 -21.01 -1.71 12.88
C PHE A 206 -20.83 -0.27 13.36
N ASP A 207 -20.36 -0.09 14.61
CA ASP A 207 -19.95 1.20 15.16
C ASP A 207 -18.44 1.44 14.92
N ALA A 208 -17.58 0.51 15.31
CA ALA A 208 -16.14 0.60 15.13
C ALA A 208 -15.55 -0.69 14.55
N LEU A 209 -14.45 -0.58 13.80
CA LEU A 209 -13.61 -1.74 13.45
C LEU A 209 -12.61 -2.01 14.57
N VAL A 210 -12.33 -3.29 14.81
CA VAL A 210 -11.30 -3.78 15.75
C VAL A 210 -10.09 -4.22 14.93
N LEU A 211 -8.93 -3.58 15.18
CA LEU A 211 -7.75 -3.64 14.33
C LEU A 211 -6.57 -4.28 15.04
N GLY A 212 -5.71 -4.93 14.26
CA GLY A 212 -4.45 -5.50 14.74
C GLY A 212 -3.42 -5.71 13.66
N TYR A 213 -2.30 -6.31 14.03
CA TYR A 213 -1.20 -6.70 13.15
C TYR A 213 -0.67 -8.06 13.56
N TYR A 214 0.07 -8.73 12.68
CA TYR A 214 0.72 -10.00 13.01
C TYR A 214 2.11 -9.80 13.60
N GLU A 215 2.40 -10.50 14.71
CA GLU A 215 3.69 -10.59 15.34
C GLU A 215 3.97 -12.05 15.69
N GLY A 216 5.03 -12.63 15.13
CA GLY A 216 5.35 -14.04 15.32
C GLY A 216 4.20 -14.99 14.94
N GLY A 217 3.43 -14.67 13.91
CA GLY A 217 2.28 -15.44 13.45
C GLY A 217 1.01 -15.28 14.29
N ARG A 218 1.03 -14.46 15.36
CA ARG A 218 -0.10 -14.18 16.25
C ARG A 218 -0.69 -12.80 15.96
N LEU A 219 -2.02 -12.69 15.99
CA LEU A 219 -2.71 -11.42 15.76
C LEU A 219 -2.76 -10.62 17.08
N MET A 220 -2.18 -9.42 17.05
CA MET A 220 -2.12 -8.47 18.16
C MET A 220 -3.12 -7.36 17.97
N TYR A 221 -3.99 -7.12 18.94
CA TYR A 221 -4.92 -5.98 18.95
C TYR A 221 -4.16 -4.66 19.17
N VAL A 222 -4.59 -3.58 18.50
CA VAL A 222 -3.96 -2.26 18.64
C VAL A 222 -4.94 -1.10 18.78
N ALA A 223 -6.14 -1.19 18.19
CA ALA A 223 -7.08 -0.08 18.24
C ALA A 223 -8.49 -0.46 17.80
N ARG A 224 -9.43 0.42 18.15
CA ARG A 224 -10.75 0.50 17.51
C ARG A 224 -10.83 1.82 16.75
N THR A 225 -11.37 1.79 15.53
CA THR A 225 -11.60 3.02 14.74
C THR A 225 -13.07 3.22 14.44
N ARG A 226 -13.56 4.44 14.71
CA ARG A 226 -14.92 4.91 14.41
C ARG A 226 -14.96 5.93 13.28
N ASN A 227 -13.83 6.52 12.96
CA ASN A 227 -13.71 7.63 12.03
C ASN A 227 -13.34 7.16 10.62
N GLY A 228 -13.64 7.96 9.61
CA GLY A 228 -13.32 7.68 8.20
C GLY A 228 -14.39 6.90 7.45
N PHE A 229 -15.61 6.80 8.01
CA PHE A 229 -16.71 6.06 7.40
C PHE A 229 -17.85 6.99 6.98
N THR A 230 -18.23 6.93 5.72
CA THR A 230 -19.55 7.39 5.27
C THR A 230 -20.60 6.29 5.49
N PRO A 231 -21.90 6.58 5.50
CA PRO A 231 -22.93 5.55 5.58
C PRO A 231 -22.80 4.48 4.50
N ALA A 232 -22.46 4.87 3.28
CA ALA A 232 -22.26 3.94 2.16
C ALA A 232 -21.04 3.01 2.38
N ILE A 233 -19.92 3.55 2.88
CA ILE A 233 -18.73 2.77 3.23
C ILE A 233 -19.06 1.78 4.34
N ARG A 234 -19.79 2.20 5.39
CA ARG A 234 -20.20 1.30 6.48
C ARG A 234 -21.03 0.13 5.97
N GLN A 235 -22.01 0.37 5.13
CA GLN A 235 -22.85 -0.69 4.55
C GLN A 235 -22.04 -1.66 3.68
N ARG A 236 -21.16 -1.13 2.82
CA ARG A 236 -20.29 -1.94 1.96
C ARG A 236 -19.35 -2.83 2.77
N LEU A 237 -18.72 -2.26 3.81
CA LEU A 237 -17.85 -3.02 4.71
C LEU A 237 -18.62 -4.06 5.50
N PHE A 238 -19.80 -3.73 6.03
CA PHE A 238 -20.62 -4.66 6.80
C PHE A 238 -21.02 -5.89 5.98
N LYS A 239 -21.36 -5.70 4.69
CA LYS A 239 -21.62 -6.81 3.77
C LYS A 239 -20.43 -7.75 3.58
N LYS A 240 -19.18 -7.23 3.70
CA LYS A 240 -17.96 -8.05 3.63
C LYS A 240 -17.61 -8.68 4.97
N LEU A 241 -17.89 -8.02 6.09
CA LEU A 241 -17.53 -8.48 7.44
C LEU A 241 -18.48 -9.57 7.95
N HIS A 242 -19.79 -9.39 7.75
CA HIS A 242 -20.82 -10.29 8.28
C HIS A 242 -20.65 -11.76 7.87
N PRO A 243 -20.34 -12.11 6.61
CA PRO A 243 -20.07 -13.49 6.21
C PRO A 243 -18.81 -14.10 6.82
N LEU A 244 -17.90 -13.26 7.36
CA LEU A 244 -16.63 -13.68 7.96
C LEU A 244 -16.71 -13.84 9.48
N GLU A 245 -17.90 -13.69 10.09
CA GLU A 245 -18.05 -13.79 11.54
C GLU A 245 -17.60 -15.14 12.07
N ILE A 246 -16.88 -15.11 13.20
CA ILE A 246 -16.40 -16.26 13.95
C ILE A 246 -16.77 -16.09 15.43
N ARG A 247 -16.83 -17.21 16.16
CA ARG A 247 -17.19 -17.22 17.58
C ARG A 247 -16.05 -16.71 18.47
N ASP A 248 -14.82 -17.11 18.18
CA ASP A 248 -13.69 -16.91 19.07
C ASP A 248 -12.92 -15.64 18.68
N CYS A 249 -12.39 -14.96 19.72
CA CYS A 249 -11.56 -13.79 19.54
C CYS A 249 -10.23 -14.16 18.84
N PRO A 250 -9.89 -13.54 17.70
CA PRO A 250 -8.65 -13.87 16.99
C PRO A 250 -7.39 -13.18 17.58
N PHE A 251 -7.58 -12.24 18.52
CA PHE A 251 -6.47 -11.50 19.13
C PHE A 251 -5.95 -12.20 20.37
N VAL A 252 -4.63 -12.37 20.45
CA VAL A 252 -3.99 -13.10 21.57
C VAL A 252 -3.72 -12.24 22.80
N ASN A 253 -3.68 -10.92 22.67
CA ASN A 253 -3.45 -9.96 23.74
C ASN A 253 -4.77 -9.39 24.34
N LEU A 254 -5.91 -9.99 24.07
CA LEU A 254 -7.20 -9.66 24.67
C LEU A 254 -7.70 -10.78 25.60
N PRO A 255 -8.49 -10.44 26.64
CA PRO A 255 -8.88 -9.09 27.08
C PRO A 255 -7.77 -8.35 27.81
N GLU A 256 -7.80 -7.02 27.73
CA GLU A 256 -6.92 -6.17 28.53
C GLU A 256 -7.51 -5.90 29.91
N LEU A 257 -6.65 -5.78 30.93
CA LEU A 257 -7.05 -5.56 32.30
C LEU A 257 -7.68 -4.19 32.53
N ARG A 258 -7.23 -3.16 31.78
CA ARG A 258 -7.67 -1.77 31.90
C ARG A 258 -7.91 -1.16 30.52
N SER A 259 -8.80 -0.15 30.47
CA SER A 259 -9.07 0.55 29.22
C SER A 259 -7.97 1.55 28.79
N GLY A 260 -6.90 1.68 29.58
CA GLY A 260 -5.83 2.65 29.36
C GLY A 260 -6.26 4.11 29.54
N ARG A 261 -5.30 5.04 29.55
CA ARG A 261 -5.53 6.49 29.76
C ARG A 261 -6.47 7.11 28.72
N TRP A 262 -6.49 6.57 27.52
CA TRP A 262 -7.26 7.11 26.39
C TRP A 262 -8.45 6.23 26.00
N GLY A 263 -8.82 5.26 26.85
CA GLY A 263 -9.95 4.37 26.60
C GLY A 263 -9.78 3.40 25.42
N GLN A 264 -8.55 3.25 24.91
CA GLN A 264 -8.24 2.41 23.76
C GLN A 264 -8.28 0.91 24.09
N GLY A 265 -7.95 0.56 25.34
CA GLY A 265 -7.94 -0.83 25.77
C GLY A 265 -9.32 -1.49 25.67
N LEU A 266 -9.31 -2.77 25.25
CA LEU A 266 -10.49 -3.60 25.05
C LEU A 266 -10.62 -4.61 26.21
N THR A 267 -11.34 -4.19 27.25
CA THR A 267 -11.60 -5.03 28.45
C THR A 267 -12.65 -6.10 28.15
N LYS A 268 -12.73 -7.12 29.03
CA LYS A 268 -13.72 -8.20 28.91
C LYS A 268 -15.16 -7.69 28.74
N ALA A 269 -15.54 -6.64 29.47
CA ALA A 269 -16.87 -6.04 29.34
C ALA A 269 -17.10 -5.42 27.93
N LYS A 270 -16.12 -4.71 27.40
CA LYS A 270 -16.21 -4.13 26.06
C LYS A 270 -16.16 -5.18 24.95
N MET A 271 -15.51 -6.34 25.18
CA MET A 271 -15.50 -7.45 24.22
C MET A 271 -16.88 -8.06 23.99
N ALA A 272 -17.81 -7.97 24.96
CA ALA A 272 -19.18 -8.42 24.79
C ALA A 272 -19.95 -7.67 23.68
N GLU A 273 -19.52 -6.43 23.37
CA GLU A 273 -20.08 -5.62 22.28
C GLU A 273 -19.46 -5.94 20.91
N CYS A 274 -18.43 -6.81 20.89
CA CYS A 274 -17.72 -7.14 19.66
C CYS A 274 -18.33 -8.34 18.93
N ARG A 275 -18.20 -8.33 17.61
CA ARG A 275 -18.30 -9.48 16.72
C ARG A 275 -16.94 -9.72 16.11
N TRP A 276 -16.44 -10.93 16.25
CA TRP A 276 -15.14 -11.33 15.72
C TRP A 276 -15.29 -11.80 14.29
N VAL A 277 -14.28 -11.58 13.48
CA VAL A 277 -14.25 -12.02 12.08
C VAL A 277 -12.95 -12.74 11.76
N GLN A 278 -13.00 -13.62 10.76
CA GLN A 278 -11.79 -14.20 10.19
C GLN A 278 -10.83 -13.06 9.78
N PRO A 279 -9.57 -13.07 10.25
CA PRO A 279 -8.64 -11.96 10.05
C PRO A 279 -8.00 -12.02 8.65
N VAL A 280 -8.81 -11.84 7.61
CA VAL A 280 -8.39 -11.89 6.20
C VAL A 280 -8.49 -10.52 5.50
N LEU A 281 -9.24 -9.57 6.07
CA LEU A 281 -9.38 -8.23 5.50
C LEU A 281 -8.33 -7.29 6.08
N VAL A 282 -7.72 -6.49 5.22
CA VAL A 282 -6.71 -5.47 5.57
C VAL A 282 -7.29 -4.08 5.34
N ALA A 283 -7.13 -3.21 6.32
CA ALA A 283 -7.51 -1.80 6.26
C ALA A 283 -6.28 -0.90 6.23
N GLN A 284 -6.29 0.12 5.38
CA GLN A 284 -5.42 1.28 5.51
C GLN A 284 -6.02 2.21 6.58
N VAL A 285 -5.20 2.63 7.55
CA VAL A 285 -5.63 3.48 8.67
C VAL A 285 -4.61 4.58 8.89
N GLU A 286 -5.08 5.82 8.94
CA GLU A 286 -4.32 6.97 9.42
C GLU A 286 -4.43 7.05 10.95
N PHE A 287 -3.37 7.47 11.61
CA PHE A 287 -3.35 7.67 13.07
C PHE A 287 -2.32 8.73 13.47
N LEU A 288 -2.49 9.32 14.63
CA LEU A 288 -1.59 10.36 15.13
C LEU A 288 -0.27 9.77 15.63
N GLU A 289 -0.34 8.75 16.51
CA GLU A 289 0.82 8.17 17.17
C GLU A 289 0.53 6.78 17.76
N TRP A 290 1.59 6.03 18.02
CA TRP A 290 1.56 4.88 18.91
C TRP A 290 1.67 5.36 20.36
N THR A 291 0.80 4.87 21.24
CA THR A 291 0.90 5.13 22.69
C THR A 291 1.97 4.24 23.33
N ALA A 292 2.31 4.57 24.57
CA ALA A 292 3.24 3.73 25.36
C ALA A 292 2.71 2.32 25.61
N ASP A 293 1.38 2.15 25.62
CA ASP A 293 0.69 0.86 25.83
C ASP A 293 0.43 0.14 24.49
N ASP A 294 1.19 0.44 23.44
CA ASP A 294 1.13 -0.19 22.11
C ASP A 294 -0.24 -0.09 21.41
N HIS A 295 -0.96 1.01 21.63
CA HIS A 295 -2.19 1.33 20.95
C HIS A 295 -2.04 2.49 19.97
N LEU A 296 -2.98 2.60 19.02
CA LEU A 296 -3.06 3.74 18.11
C LEU A 296 -3.97 4.82 18.66
N ARG A 297 -3.58 6.07 18.47
CA ARG A 297 -4.35 7.25 18.87
C ARG A 297 -4.86 8.01 17.66
N HIS A 298 -6.11 8.53 17.75
CA HIS A 298 -6.79 9.27 16.68
C HIS A 298 -6.80 8.51 15.33
N THR A 299 -7.29 7.29 15.37
CA THR A 299 -7.39 6.45 14.18
C THR A 299 -8.50 6.91 13.23
N LYS A 300 -8.23 6.82 11.92
CA LYS A 300 -9.18 7.09 10.84
C LYS A 300 -9.04 6.01 9.77
N PHE A 301 -10.12 5.35 9.44
CA PHE A 301 -10.17 4.39 8.33
C PHE A 301 -10.04 5.15 7.00
N VAL A 302 -9.18 4.65 6.12
CA VAL A 302 -8.95 5.20 4.79
C VAL A 302 -9.59 4.32 3.71
N GLY A 303 -9.38 3.00 3.79
CA GLY A 303 -9.94 2.05 2.82
C GLY A 303 -9.51 0.61 3.08
N LEU A 304 -10.08 -0.36 2.34
CA LEU A 304 -9.62 -1.74 2.34
C LEU A 304 -8.41 -1.90 1.40
N ARG A 305 -7.45 -2.72 1.80
CA ARG A 305 -6.29 -3.12 1.00
C ARG A 305 -6.50 -4.54 0.46
N GLU A 306 -7.23 -4.64 -0.66
CA GLU A 306 -7.49 -5.93 -1.31
C GLU A 306 -6.24 -6.52 -1.99
N ASP A 307 -5.20 -5.69 -2.15
CA ASP A 307 -3.89 -6.03 -2.68
C ASP A 307 -2.89 -6.54 -1.63
N LYS A 308 -3.32 -6.66 -0.36
CA LYS A 308 -2.47 -7.10 0.76
C LYS A 308 -2.95 -8.39 1.38
N ALA A 309 -2.05 -9.34 1.59
CA ALA A 309 -2.35 -10.50 2.41
C ALA A 309 -2.30 -10.11 3.89
N ALA A 310 -3.31 -10.52 4.66
CA ALA A 310 -3.41 -10.16 6.07
C ALA A 310 -2.19 -10.62 6.90
N ARG A 311 -1.63 -11.79 6.57
CA ARG A 311 -0.45 -12.35 7.27
C ARG A 311 0.83 -11.54 7.08
N ASP A 312 0.89 -10.70 6.03
CA ASP A 312 2.03 -9.82 5.74
C ASP A 312 1.96 -8.49 6.49
N VAL A 313 0.85 -8.25 7.20
CA VAL A 313 0.64 -7.02 7.97
C VAL A 313 1.30 -7.16 9.32
N THR A 314 2.47 -6.57 9.44
CA THR A 314 3.25 -6.49 10.68
C THR A 314 3.27 -5.07 11.21
N ARG A 315 3.60 -4.92 12.50
CA ARG A 315 3.84 -3.58 13.06
C ARG A 315 4.97 -2.90 12.29
N ASP A 316 4.71 -1.67 11.92
CA ASP A 316 5.76 -0.77 11.48
C ASP A 316 6.56 -0.36 12.72
N VAL A 317 7.73 -0.95 12.97
CA VAL A 317 8.57 -0.69 14.15
C VAL A 317 9.27 0.66 13.99
N ASP A 318 9.11 1.57 14.97
CA ASP A 318 10.02 2.71 15.14
C ASP A 318 11.33 2.17 15.79
N GLU A 319 12.45 2.23 15.08
CA GLU A 319 13.78 1.78 15.56
C GLU A 319 14.24 2.53 16.83
N GLN A 320 13.59 3.63 17.21
CA GLN A 320 13.91 4.35 18.44
C GLN A 320 13.71 3.54 19.75
N ARG A 321 13.03 2.39 19.69
CA ARG A 321 12.88 1.50 20.86
C ARG A 321 13.91 0.38 20.95
N ALA A 322 14.57 0.01 19.86
CA ALA A 322 15.60 -1.05 19.88
C ALA A 322 16.87 -0.64 20.64
N GLY A 323 17.11 0.67 20.84
CA GLY A 323 18.27 1.20 21.58
C GLY A 323 18.11 1.37 23.10
N ARG A 324 16.97 0.97 23.69
CA ARG A 324 16.72 1.07 25.15
C ARG A 324 16.64 -0.25 25.90
N ALA A 325 16.89 -1.35 25.23
CA ALA A 325 16.93 -2.70 25.83
C ALA A 325 18.33 -3.33 25.63
N GLY A 326 19.38 -2.56 25.89
CA GLY A 326 20.77 -2.98 25.97
C GLY A 326 21.39 -2.42 27.22
#